data_ef7e414af170a1f8b3a66a4ff9794571
#
_entry.id   ef7e414af170a1f8b3a66a4ff9794571
#
_cell.length_a   1.000
_cell.length_b   1.000
_cell.length_c   1.000
_cell.angle_alpha   90.00
_cell.angle_beta   90.00
_cell.angle_gamma   90.00
#
_symmetry.space_group_name_H-M   'P 1'
#
loop_
_entity.id
_entity.type
_entity.pdbx_description
1 polymer ?
#
loop_
_entity_poly.entity_id
_entity_poly.type
_entity_poly.pdbx_seq_one_letter_code
_entity_poly.pdbx_strand_id
1 'polypeptide(L)'
;MEIEGKVGVIFGGPGSEHDVSVLTGLQAERCLNDNGTPATGVYWSKDGDFYDVGAGLEGVSFRDGVPAGSEPLELHLGRERGFYRQRRLGRPAAVAYKAVVVCCHGAPGECGRLQGLLDLIGVPYTGPSQAGAALGMDKLAFAAVAERAGVSAIPRLDLTVADEPALATLGKPLIVKPRFGGSSLGVELVDDLDSARALVGSSPLYAAGALAEPFLKGWYDINIAVRAWPECQLSPIERPIRRSGPLLSYEDKYVPDEGMAGAARELPASLTPEVAKTVISQASVIAAAAAVRGVARLDFMTDGANVLVNEINTIPGSLARYLWIAPEIPFFRQLTDLIEEALTRPAYQPVCAGADGRLLRSAASVAAKLA
;
A
#
# COMPACT_ATOMS: atom_id res chain seq x y z
N MET A 1 11.09 -3.74 -23.07
CA MET A 1 10.08 -3.07 -23.93
C MET A 1 10.33 -1.57 -23.83
N GLU A 2 10.38 -0.87 -24.93
CA GLU A 2 10.45 0.60 -24.91
C GLU A 2 9.04 1.14 -24.55
N ILE A 3 8.96 1.96 -23.50
CA ILE A 3 7.69 2.53 -23.05
C ILE A 3 7.46 3.80 -23.87
N GLU A 4 6.73 3.67 -24.98
CA GLU A 4 6.32 4.82 -25.77
C GLU A 4 5.20 5.57 -25.07
N GLY A 5 5.36 6.87 -24.88
CA GLY A 5 4.40 7.76 -24.24
C GLY A 5 4.82 8.20 -22.84
N LYS A 6 4.11 9.20 -22.29
CA LYS A 6 4.42 9.81 -20.99
C LYS A 6 3.86 8.95 -19.84
N VAL A 7 4.65 8.74 -18.80
CA VAL A 7 4.26 8.07 -17.56
C VAL A 7 3.89 9.12 -16.52
N GLY A 8 2.75 8.96 -15.85
CA GLY A 8 2.43 9.72 -14.64
C GLY A 8 3.01 9.02 -13.41
N VAL A 9 3.53 9.77 -12.45
CA VAL A 9 3.94 9.23 -11.15
C VAL A 9 3.07 9.87 -10.08
N ILE A 10 2.10 9.14 -9.53
CA ILE A 10 1.18 9.65 -8.50
C ILE A 10 1.80 9.48 -7.13
N PHE A 11 1.86 10.58 -6.37
CA PHE A 11 2.40 10.61 -5.01
C PHE A 11 1.73 11.67 -4.14
N GLY A 12 1.97 11.62 -2.83
CA GLY A 12 1.33 12.48 -1.83
C GLY A 12 0.05 11.83 -1.28
N GLY A 13 -1.04 12.57 -1.28
CA GLY A 13 -2.36 12.16 -0.81
C GLY A 13 -2.71 12.69 0.58
N PRO A 14 -4.01 12.78 0.94
CA PRO A 14 -4.48 13.29 2.23
C PRO A 14 -4.37 12.22 3.33
N GLY A 15 -3.15 11.75 3.61
CA GLY A 15 -2.87 10.71 4.59
C GLY A 15 -1.64 11.01 5.43
N SER A 16 -1.46 10.26 6.51
CA SER A 16 -0.34 10.40 7.45
C SER A 16 1.03 10.10 6.83
N GLU A 17 1.07 9.36 5.71
CA GLU A 17 2.29 8.97 5.01
C GLU A 17 2.57 9.85 3.77
N HIS A 18 1.96 11.04 3.72
CA HIS A 18 2.08 12.00 2.63
C HIS A 18 3.53 12.28 2.23
N ASP A 19 4.36 12.64 3.19
CA ASP A 19 5.74 13.06 2.94
C ASP A 19 6.60 11.90 2.42
N VAL A 20 6.40 10.70 2.95
CA VAL A 20 7.05 9.46 2.46
C VAL A 20 6.61 9.17 1.03
N SER A 21 5.31 9.36 0.73
CA SER A 21 4.76 9.21 -0.63
C SER A 21 5.42 10.18 -1.61
N VAL A 22 5.60 11.44 -1.21
CA VAL A 22 6.31 12.45 -2.03
C VAL A 22 7.73 11.99 -2.35
N LEU A 23 8.50 11.58 -1.34
CA LEU A 23 9.89 11.14 -1.55
C LEU A 23 9.97 9.90 -2.44
N THR A 24 9.08 8.92 -2.27
CA THR A 24 9.01 7.73 -3.14
C THR A 24 8.69 8.12 -4.58
N GLY A 25 7.72 9.03 -4.78
CA GLY A 25 7.32 9.49 -6.10
C GLY A 25 8.43 10.23 -6.84
N LEU A 26 9.13 11.14 -6.15
CA LEU A 26 10.25 11.87 -6.73
C LEU A 26 11.42 10.95 -7.11
N GLN A 27 11.71 9.91 -6.30
CA GLN A 27 12.70 8.89 -6.64
C GLN A 27 12.31 8.12 -7.91
N ALA A 28 11.04 7.72 -8.03
CA ALA A 28 10.54 6.98 -9.19
C ALA A 28 10.54 7.86 -10.45
N GLU A 29 10.04 9.10 -10.35
CA GLU A 29 10.00 10.07 -11.46
C GLU A 29 11.41 10.34 -12.00
N ARG A 30 12.35 10.64 -11.12
CA ARG A 30 13.75 10.91 -11.51
C ARG A 30 14.39 9.67 -12.16
N CYS A 31 14.23 8.50 -11.54
CA CYS A 31 14.78 7.26 -12.07
C CYS A 31 14.28 6.96 -13.50
N LEU A 32 13.00 7.19 -13.79
CA LEU A 32 12.44 7.01 -15.11
C LEU A 32 13.05 8.00 -16.12
N ASN A 33 13.10 9.29 -15.80
CA ASN A 33 13.61 10.34 -16.67
C ASN A 33 15.12 10.16 -16.95
N ASP A 34 15.92 9.86 -15.93
CA ASP A 34 17.37 9.65 -16.06
C ASP A 34 17.70 8.45 -16.97
N ASN A 35 16.77 7.52 -17.13
CA ASN A 35 16.90 6.34 -18.01
C ASN A 35 16.08 6.45 -19.31
N GLY A 36 15.66 7.67 -19.69
CA GLY A 36 15.06 7.95 -20.98
C GLY A 36 13.57 7.59 -21.11
N THR A 37 12.88 7.27 -20.02
CA THR A 37 11.43 7.09 -20.00
C THR A 37 10.75 8.39 -19.55
N PRO A 38 10.04 9.13 -20.42
CA PRO A 38 9.44 10.41 -20.06
C PRO A 38 8.40 10.25 -18.94
N ALA A 39 8.65 10.86 -17.79
CA ALA A 39 7.77 10.82 -16.64
C ALA A 39 7.47 12.22 -16.08
N THR A 40 6.32 12.38 -15.44
CA THR A 40 5.91 13.61 -14.76
C THR A 40 5.28 13.29 -13.42
N GLY A 41 5.50 14.16 -12.43
CA GLY A 41 4.83 14.05 -11.14
C GLY A 41 3.34 14.42 -11.25
N VAL A 42 2.50 13.55 -10.70
CA VAL A 42 1.08 13.80 -10.46
C VAL A 42 0.92 13.89 -8.95
N TYR A 43 0.99 15.10 -8.44
CA TYR A 43 0.92 15.36 -7.01
C TYR A 43 -0.53 15.35 -6.53
N TRP A 44 -0.80 14.51 -5.55
CA TRP A 44 -2.07 14.49 -4.82
C TRP A 44 -1.87 15.29 -3.52
N SER A 45 -2.52 16.44 -3.42
CA SER A 45 -2.36 17.34 -2.28
C SER A 45 -2.98 16.79 -0.99
N LYS A 46 -2.65 17.41 0.14
CA LYS A 46 -3.27 17.11 1.45
C LYS A 46 -4.77 17.47 1.47
N ASP A 47 -5.20 18.40 0.61
CA ASP A 47 -6.60 18.78 0.47
C ASP A 47 -7.40 17.87 -0.47
N GLY A 48 -6.72 16.96 -1.18
CA GLY A 48 -7.35 15.96 -2.04
C GLY A 48 -7.35 16.31 -3.53
N ASP A 49 -6.78 17.45 -3.92
CA ASP A 49 -6.69 17.87 -5.31
C ASP A 49 -5.47 17.27 -6.03
N PHE A 50 -5.57 17.07 -7.33
CA PHE A 50 -4.48 16.57 -8.17
C PHE A 50 -3.84 17.69 -8.99
N TYR A 51 -2.52 17.63 -9.14
CA TYR A 51 -1.73 18.58 -9.91
C TYR A 51 -0.68 17.89 -10.78
N ASP A 52 -0.52 18.33 -12.03
CA ASP A 52 0.69 18.04 -12.81
C ASP A 52 1.79 19.01 -12.31
N VAL A 53 2.79 18.46 -11.69
CA VAL A 53 3.89 19.26 -11.10
C VAL A 53 5.15 19.22 -11.99
N GLY A 54 5.07 18.61 -13.16
CA GLY A 54 6.23 18.44 -14.05
C GLY A 54 7.20 17.40 -13.53
N ALA A 55 8.47 17.63 -13.79
CA ALA A 55 9.57 16.73 -13.46
C ALA A 55 10.73 17.48 -12.78
N GLY A 56 11.57 16.75 -12.05
CA GLY A 56 12.83 17.27 -11.49
C GLY A 56 12.69 18.14 -10.24
N LEU A 57 11.53 18.11 -9.56
CA LEU A 57 11.35 18.80 -8.27
C LEU A 57 12.07 18.05 -7.13
N GLU A 58 12.38 18.80 -6.07
CA GLU A 58 12.93 18.26 -4.81
C GLU A 58 11.86 18.21 -3.72
N GLY A 59 12.07 17.38 -2.69
CA GLY A 59 11.13 17.25 -1.57
C GLY A 59 10.80 18.57 -0.89
N VAL A 60 11.77 19.48 -0.79
CA VAL A 60 11.59 20.83 -0.21
C VAL A 60 10.52 21.66 -0.93
N SER A 61 10.29 21.40 -2.22
CA SER A 61 9.26 22.11 -3.01
C SER A 61 7.84 21.84 -2.54
N PHE A 62 7.62 20.75 -1.78
CA PHE A 62 6.31 20.31 -1.28
C PHE A 62 6.07 20.65 0.19
N ARG A 63 7.07 21.25 0.88
CA ARG A 63 7.00 21.54 2.31
C ARG A 63 5.82 22.46 2.67
N ASP A 64 5.59 23.47 1.84
CA ASP A 64 4.58 24.50 2.08
C ASP A 64 3.28 24.27 1.26
N GLY A 65 3.09 23.05 0.72
CA GLY A 65 1.92 22.65 -0.06
C GLY A 65 2.20 22.44 -1.54
N VAL A 66 1.31 22.93 -2.40
CA VAL A 66 1.41 22.73 -3.86
C VAL A 66 2.58 23.56 -4.43
N PRO A 67 3.55 22.95 -5.12
CA PRO A 67 4.68 23.67 -5.71
C PRO A 67 4.25 24.76 -6.70
N ALA A 68 5.01 25.85 -6.75
CA ALA A 68 4.76 26.91 -7.72
C ALA A 68 4.87 26.40 -9.17
N GLY A 69 3.97 26.86 -10.04
CA GLY A 69 3.94 26.44 -11.45
C GLY A 69 3.20 25.12 -11.70
N SER A 70 2.66 24.49 -10.65
CA SER A 70 1.82 23.29 -10.81
C SER A 70 0.53 23.61 -11.54
N GLU A 71 0.05 22.66 -12.37
CA GLU A 71 -1.19 22.80 -13.14
C GLU A 71 -2.26 21.89 -12.56
N PRO A 72 -3.44 22.42 -12.17
CA PRO A 72 -4.53 21.60 -11.64
C PRO A 72 -4.99 20.53 -12.64
N LEU A 73 -5.23 19.31 -12.14
CA LEU A 73 -5.78 18.19 -12.89
C LEU A 73 -7.18 17.84 -12.37
N GLU A 74 -8.10 17.69 -13.30
CA GLU A 74 -9.43 17.15 -13.04
C GLU A 74 -9.47 15.68 -13.46
N LEU A 75 -10.27 14.88 -12.75
CA LEU A 75 -10.55 13.49 -13.12
C LEU A 75 -11.96 13.40 -13.68
N HIS A 76 -12.06 13.01 -14.94
CA HIS A 76 -13.34 12.86 -15.61
C HIS A 76 -13.75 11.38 -15.65
N LEU A 77 -15.05 11.15 -15.43
CA LEU A 77 -15.68 9.83 -15.50
C LEU A 77 -16.53 9.72 -16.78
N GLY A 78 -16.92 8.50 -17.14
CA GLY A 78 -17.82 8.24 -18.26
C GLY A 78 -17.12 8.12 -19.61
N ARG A 79 -17.68 8.71 -20.69
CA ARG A 79 -17.15 8.53 -22.06
C ARG A 79 -15.80 9.20 -22.28
N GLU A 80 -15.64 10.38 -21.71
CA GLU A 80 -14.41 11.19 -21.79
C GLU A 80 -13.61 11.01 -20.48
N ARG A 81 -13.42 9.76 -20.05
CA ARG A 81 -12.73 9.44 -18.80
C ARG A 81 -11.22 9.64 -18.89
N GLY A 82 -10.59 10.05 -17.78
CA GLY A 82 -9.14 10.25 -17.69
C GLY A 82 -8.77 11.49 -16.89
N PHE A 83 -7.51 11.87 -16.99
CA PHE A 83 -7.01 13.13 -16.43
C PHE A 83 -7.18 14.25 -17.44
N TYR A 84 -7.59 15.43 -16.95
CA TYR A 84 -7.78 16.63 -17.73
C TYR A 84 -7.13 17.83 -17.08
N ARG A 85 -6.49 18.65 -17.89
CA ARG A 85 -5.92 19.93 -17.47
C ARG A 85 -6.91 21.03 -17.74
N GLN A 86 -7.21 21.87 -16.75
CA GLN A 86 -8.01 23.06 -16.93
C GLN A 86 -7.33 24.03 -17.91
N ARG A 87 -8.12 24.70 -18.73
CA ARG A 87 -7.67 25.78 -19.58
C ARG A 87 -8.35 27.07 -19.18
N ARG A 88 -7.61 28.18 -19.21
CA ARG A 88 -8.20 29.52 -18.93
C ARG A 88 -9.37 29.87 -19.84
N LEU A 89 -9.36 29.36 -21.08
CA LEU A 89 -10.39 29.53 -22.10
C LEU A 89 -10.57 28.19 -22.85
N GLY A 90 -11.84 27.81 -23.10
CA GLY A 90 -12.19 26.60 -23.86
C GLY A 90 -12.43 25.37 -22.97
N ARG A 91 -12.48 24.19 -23.61
CA ARG A 91 -12.71 22.92 -22.91
C ARG A 91 -11.41 22.44 -22.26
N PRO A 92 -11.48 21.70 -21.12
CA PRO A 92 -10.33 21.03 -20.53
C PRO A 92 -9.60 20.18 -21.58
N ALA A 93 -8.29 20.06 -21.46
CA ALA A 93 -7.48 19.24 -22.36
C ALA A 93 -7.18 17.90 -21.70
N ALA A 94 -7.44 16.79 -22.39
CA ALA A 94 -7.08 15.47 -21.93
C ALA A 94 -5.55 15.36 -21.77
N VAL A 95 -5.12 14.75 -20.65
CA VAL A 95 -3.74 14.40 -20.36
C VAL A 95 -3.62 12.88 -20.50
N ALA A 96 -2.95 12.43 -21.55
CA ALA A 96 -2.78 11.01 -21.81
C ALA A 96 -1.52 10.50 -21.10
N TYR A 97 -1.71 9.68 -20.05
CA TYR A 97 -0.66 8.87 -19.49
C TYR A 97 -0.73 7.46 -20.05
N LYS A 98 0.42 6.90 -20.48
CA LYS A 98 0.52 5.50 -20.91
C LYS A 98 0.16 4.56 -19.77
N ALA A 99 0.69 4.86 -18.60
CA ALA A 99 0.37 4.25 -17.31
C ALA A 99 0.73 5.25 -16.20
N VAL A 100 0.24 5.00 -14.99
CA VAL A 100 0.68 5.73 -13.81
C VAL A 100 1.38 4.81 -12.81
N VAL A 101 2.53 5.26 -12.30
CA VAL A 101 3.23 4.63 -11.19
C VAL A 101 2.64 5.17 -9.90
N VAL A 102 2.07 4.29 -9.09
CA VAL A 102 1.46 4.69 -7.81
C VAL A 102 2.48 4.57 -6.70
N CYS A 103 2.78 5.71 -6.05
CA CYS A 103 3.73 5.84 -4.95
C CYS A 103 3.06 6.34 -3.66
N CYS A 104 1.73 6.29 -3.57
CA CYS A 104 0.97 6.75 -2.41
C CYS A 104 0.91 5.66 -1.34
N HIS A 105 1.59 5.91 -0.20
CA HIS A 105 1.60 5.01 0.94
C HIS A 105 0.42 5.29 1.88
N GLY A 106 -0.02 4.25 2.58
CA GLY A 106 -1.11 4.35 3.53
C GLY A 106 -2.47 4.75 2.90
N ALA A 107 -3.48 4.94 3.75
CA ALA A 107 -4.78 5.41 3.28
C ALA A 107 -4.77 6.93 3.01
N PRO A 108 -5.46 7.40 1.97
CA PRO A 108 -6.33 6.67 1.03
C PRO A 108 -5.62 6.09 -0.21
N GLY A 109 -4.30 6.24 -0.32
CA GLY A 109 -3.50 5.82 -1.48
C GLY A 109 -3.36 4.30 -1.62
N GLU A 110 -3.26 3.59 -0.50
CA GLU A 110 -2.96 2.15 -0.43
C GLU A 110 -4.14 1.31 0.11
N CYS A 111 -5.35 1.87 0.17
CA CYS A 111 -6.53 1.16 0.72
C CYS A 111 -7.60 0.81 -0.31
N GLY A 112 -7.28 0.86 -1.60
CA GLY A 112 -8.20 0.57 -2.69
C GLY A 112 -8.99 1.77 -3.22
N ARG A 113 -8.99 2.92 -2.53
CA ARG A 113 -9.74 4.11 -2.98
C ARG A 113 -9.13 4.74 -4.22
N LEU A 114 -7.82 4.98 -4.21
CA LEU A 114 -7.11 5.51 -5.37
C LEU A 114 -7.15 4.52 -6.54
N GLN A 115 -6.97 3.23 -6.27
CA GLN A 115 -7.04 2.17 -7.28
C GLN A 115 -8.42 2.14 -7.94
N GLY A 116 -9.50 2.19 -7.15
CA GLY A 116 -10.87 2.24 -7.67
C GLY A 116 -11.14 3.50 -8.51
N LEU A 117 -10.57 4.64 -8.12
CA LEU A 117 -10.65 5.87 -8.91
C LEU A 117 -9.94 5.70 -10.26
N LEU A 118 -8.73 5.14 -10.27
CA LEU A 118 -7.96 4.87 -11.49
C LEU A 118 -8.66 3.85 -12.40
N ASP A 119 -9.32 2.83 -11.82
CA ASP A 119 -10.16 1.89 -12.57
C ASP A 119 -11.34 2.60 -13.28
N LEU A 120 -12.02 3.51 -12.57
CA LEU A 120 -13.16 4.25 -13.11
C LEU A 120 -12.76 5.21 -14.24
N ILE A 121 -11.62 5.88 -14.12
CA ILE A 121 -11.11 6.75 -15.18
C ILE A 121 -10.36 5.98 -16.29
N GLY A 122 -10.16 4.67 -16.11
CA GLY A 122 -9.60 3.78 -17.15
C GLY A 122 -8.14 4.01 -17.45
N VAL A 123 -7.35 4.45 -16.49
CA VAL A 123 -5.91 4.66 -16.62
C VAL A 123 -5.16 3.46 -16.06
N PRO A 124 -4.28 2.78 -16.84
CA PRO A 124 -3.45 1.71 -16.32
C PRO A 124 -2.55 2.21 -15.17
N TYR A 125 -2.43 1.42 -14.10
CA TYR A 125 -1.65 1.80 -12.94
C TYR A 125 -0.86 0.62 -12.35
N THR A 126 0.26 0.93 -11.71
CA THR A 126 1.13 -0.05 -11.05
C THR A 126 0.64 -0.37 -9.63
N GLY A 127 1.06 -1.52 -9.11
CA GLY A 127 0.77 -1.93 -7.74
C GLY A 127 -0.55 -2.70 -7.62
N PRO A 128 -1.12 -2.76 -6.41
CA PRO A 128 -2.23 -3.65 -6.10
C PRO A 128 -3.50 -3.28 -6.88
N SER A 129 -4.36 -4.27 -7.13
CA SER A 129 -5.75 -4.00 -7.52
C SER A 129 -6.51 -3.34 -6.37
N GLN A 130 -7.69 -2.76 -6.64
CA GLN A 130 -8.56 -2.23 -5.59
C GLN A 130 -8.80 -3.26 -4.47
N ALA A 131 -9.09 -4.50 -4.82
CA ALA A 131 -9.32 -5.57 -3.85
C ALA A 131 -8.06 -5.95 -3.07
N GLY A 132 -6.90 -6.04 -3.74
CA GLY A 132 -5.61 -6.34 -3.09
C GLY A 132 -5.18 -5.25 -2.12
N ALA A 133 -5.36 -3.98 -2.49
CA ALA A 133 -5.08 -2.84 -1.62
C ALA A 133 -6.00 -2.82 -0.39
N ALA A 134 -7.30 -3.03 -0.59
CA ALA A 134 -8.27 -3.09 0.51
C ALA A 134 -7.97 -4.25 1.48
N LEU A 135 -7.62 -5.43 0.94
CA LEU A 135 -7.20 -6.59 1.73
C LEU A 135 -5.94 -6.29 2.55
N GLY A 136 -4.90 -5.71 1.93
CA GLY A 136 -3.64 -5.41 2.60
C GLY A 136 -3.78 -4.38 3.72
N MET A 137 -4.67 -3.42 3.56
CA MET A 137 -4.92 -2.38 4.55
C MET A 137 -5.70 -2.89 5.78
N ASP A 138 -6.60 -3.87 5.61
CA ASP A 138 -7.39 -4.45 6.70
C ASP A 138 -6.62 -5.61 7.36
N LYS A 139 -6.02 -5.34 8.52
CA LYS A 139 -5.19 -6.31 9.26
C LYS A 139 -5.94 -7.58 9.65
N LEU A 140 -7.27 -7.49 9.93
CA LEU A 140 -8.09 -8.67 10.21
C LEU A 140 -8.35 -9.51 8.96
N ALA A 141 -8.73 -8.84 7.86
CA ALA A 141 -9.00 -9.54 6.60
C ALA A 141 -7.73 -10.21 6.06
N PHE A 142 -6.60 -9.51 6.13
CA PHE A 142 -5.31 -10.08 5.72
C PHE A 142 -4.94 -11.31 6.55
N ALA A 143 -5.03 -11.24 7.89
CA ALA A 143 -4.75 -12.38 8.76
C ALA A 143 -5.62 -13.59 8.43
N ALA A 144 -6.94 -13.39 8.25
CA ALA A 144 -7.86 -14.45 7.89
C ALA A 144 -7.53 -15.11 6.55
N VAL A 145 -7.08 -14.33 5.54
CA VAL A 145 -6.62 -14.88 4.25
C VAL A 145 -5.32 -15.66 4.41
N ALA A 146 -4.37 -15.15 5.19
CA ALA A 146 -3.11 -15.85 5.47
C ALA A 146 -3.36 -17.19 6.18
N GLU A 147 -4.18 -17.20 7.23
CA GLU A 147 -4.55 -18.40 7.98
C GLU A 147 -5.29 -19.43 7.09
N ARG A 148 -6.22 -18.95 6.26
CA ARG A 148 -6.93 -19.81 5.31
C ARG A 148 -5.99 -20.45 4.29
N ALA A 149 -4.90 -19.76 3.96
CA ALA A 149 -3.83 -20.27 3.10
C ALA A 149 -2.81 -21.17 3.83
N GLY A 150 -3.00 -21.43 5.12
CA GLY A 150 -2.11 -22.26 5.94
C GLY A 150 -0.88 -21.53 6.50
N VAL A 151 -0.89 -20.21 6.51
CA VAL A 151 0.16 -19.38 7.09
C VAL A 151 -0.27 -18.86 8.46
N SER A 152 0.51 -19.13 9.50
CA SER A 152 0.23 -18.66 10.84
C SER A 152 0.39 -17.14 10.94
N ALA A 153 -0.67 -16.43 11.33
CA ALA A 153 -0.66 -15.00 11.60
C ALA A 153 -0.51 -14.71 13.10
N ILE A 154 -0.11 -13.48 13.43
CA ILE A 154 -0.17 -13.01 14.82
C ILE A 154 -1.64 -13.08 15.27
N PRO A 155 -1.97 -13.77 16.38
CA PRO A 155 -3.32 -13.81 16.90
C PRO A 155 -3.85 -12.39 17.14
N ARG A 156 -5.03 -12.08 16.62
CA ARG A 156 -5.62 -10.75 16.76
C ARG A 156 -7.13 -10.81 16.85
N LEU A 157 -7.69 -9.93 17.65
CA LEU A 157 -9.10 -9.80 17.84
C LEU A 157 -9.52 -8.35 17.65
N ASP A 158 -10.73 -8.14 17.09
CA ASP A 158 -11.33 -6.82 17.02
C ASP A 158 -11.76 -6.41 18.43
N LEU A 159 -11.12 -5.40 18.99
CA LEU A 159 -11.34 -4.92 20.35
C LEU A 159 -12.74 -4.30 20.54
N THR A 160 -13.40 -3.93 19.44
CA THR A 160 -14.72 -3.29 19.49
C THR A 160 -15.86 -4.30 19.55
N VAL A 161 -15.65 -5.57 19.16
CA VAL A 161 -16.70 -6.60 19.07
C VAL A 161 -16.38 -7.88 19.83
N ALA A 162 -15.11 -8.17 20.12
CA ALA A 162 -14.72 -9.37 20.87
C ALA A 162 -15.15 -9.28 22.33
N ASP A 163 -15.62 -10.40 22.89
CA ASP A 163 -15.96 -10.51 24.30
C ASP A 163 -14.71 -10.62 25.19
N GLU A 164 -14.89 -10.39 26.49
CA GLU A 164 -13.79 -10.46 27.45
C GLU A 164 -13.11 -11.83 27.53
N PRO A 165 -13.82 -12.97 27.52
CA PRO A 165 -13.18 -14.28 27.50
C PRO A 165 -12.26 -14.47 26.29
N ALA A 166 -12.68 -14.05 25.09
CA ALA A 166 -11.84 -14.12 23.89
C ALA A 166 -10.60 -13.22 24.01
N LEU A 167 -10.78 -11.97 24.44
CA LEU A 167 -9.67 -11.03 24.64
C LEU A 167 -8.67 -11.53 25.71
N ALA A 168 -9.15 -12.18 26.77
CA ALA A 168 -8.29 -12.74 27.80
C ALA A 168 -7.35 -13.84 27.27
N THR A 169 -7.69 -14.51 26.16
CA THR A 169 -6.81 -15.52 25.54
C THR A 169 -5.52 -14.94 24.97
N LEU A 170 -5.50 -13.64 24.67
CA LEU A 170 -4.31 -12.96 24.16
C LEU A 170 -3.22 -12.75 25.22
N GLY A 171 -3.55 -12.91 26.51
CA GLY A 171 -2.63 -12.68 27.64
C GLY A 171 -2.40 -11.19 27.92
N LYS A 172 -1.35 -10.89 28.72
CA LYS A 172 -0.98 -9.53 29.12
C LYS A 172 0.55 -9.40 29.15
N PRO A 173 1.12 -8.23 28.81
CA PRO A 173 0.45 -7.04 28.26
C PRO A 173 -0.06 -7.26 26.81
N LEU A 174 -0.88 -6.34 26.33
CA LEU A 174 -1.47 -6.37 24.99
C LEU A 174 -0.86 -5.30 24.09
N ILE A 175 -0.82 -5.57 22.79
CA ILE A 175 -0.64 -4.54 21.75
C ILE A 175 -2.01 -4.11 21.25
N VAL A 176 -2.28 -2.80 21.29
CA VAL A 176 -3.45 -2.18 20.65
C VAL A 176 -2.97 -1.44 19.43
N LYS A 177 -3.67 -1.62 18.31
CA LYS A 177 -3.37 -0.90 17.07
C LYS A 177 -4.62 -0.63 16.24
N PRO A 178 -4.62 0.43 15.40
CA PRO A 178 -5.71 0.65 14.46
C PRO A 178 -5.87 -0.55 13.50
N ARG A 179 -7.10 -0.94 13.21
CA ARG A 179 -7.41 -1.99 12.23
C ARG A 179 -6.90 -1.62 10.85
N PHE A 180 -7.08 -0.34 10.47
CA PHE A 180 -6.61 0.25 9.22
C PHE A 180 -5.54 1.30 9.53
N GLY A 181 -4.39 1.22 8.88
CA GLY A 181 -3.31 2.17 9.10
C GLY A 181 -1.94 1.51 8.96
N GLY A 182 -0.90 2.34 8.95
CA GLY A 182 0.49 1.96 8.75
C GLY A 182 1.46 2.76 9.62
N SER A 183 2.77 2.63 9.31
CA SER A 183 3.87 3.41 9.90
C SER A 183 3.93 3.42 11.43
N SER A 184 3.43 2.37 12.08
CA SER A 184 3.36 2.22 13.56
C SER A 184 2.55 3.30 14.28
N LEU A 185 1.75 4.10 13.56
CA LEU A 185 0.89 5.12 14.17
C LEU A 185 -0.25 4.46 14.96
N GLY A 186 -0.38 4.82 16.24
CA GLY A 186 -1.38 4.25 17.13
C GLY A 186 -1.11 2.80 17.54
N VAL A 187 0.14 2.33 17.46
CA VAL A 187 0.55 1.03 18.01
C VAL A 187 1.03 1.24 19.43
N GLU A 188 0.28 0.73 20.40
CA GLU A 188 0.53 0.97 21.82
C GLU A 188 0.58 -0.33 22.61
N LEU A 189 1.48 -0.37 23.60
CA LEU A 189 1.56 -1.45 24.59
C LEU A 189 0.72 -1.04 25.80
N VAL A 190 -0.23 -1.89 26.19
CA VAL A 190 -1.11 -1.64 27.32
C VAL A 190 -1.14 -2.84 28.26
N ASP A 191 -1.28 -2.56 29.58
CA ASP A 191 -1.17 -3.59 30.59
C ASP A 191 -2.46 -4.44 30.73
N ASP A 192 -3.62 -3.89 30.36
CA ASP A 192 -4.91 -4.55 30.54
C ASP A 192 -5.99 -4.05 29.56
N LEU A 193 -7.15 -4.69 29.59
CA LEU A 193 -8.27 -4.39 28.71
C LEU A 193 -8.95 -3.03 29.00
N ASP A 194 -8.93 -2.59 30.24
CA ASP A 194 -9.54 -1.29 30.61
C ASP A 194 -8.70 -0.16 30.03
N SER A 195 -7.37 -0.26 30.14
CA SER A 195 -6.43 0.65 29.48
C SER A 195 -6.58 0.63 27.96
N ALA A 196 -6.77 -0.56 27.35
CA ALA A 196 -6.99 -0.71 25.92
C ALA A 196 -8.29 0.01 25.49
N ARG A 197 -9.38 -0.16 26.20
CA ARG A 197 -10.67 0.48 25.90
C ARG A 197 -10.61 2.00 26.08
N ALA A 198 -9.94 2.47 27.15
CA ALA A 198 -9.75 3.90 27.38
C ALA A 198 -8.94 4.55 26.25
N LEU A 199 -7.87 3.90 25.80
CA LEU A 199 -7.06 4.34 24.67
C LEU A 199 -7.89 4.46 23.38
N VAL A 200 -8.65 3.42 23.03
CA VAL A 200 -9.49 3.39 21.83
C VAL A 200 -10.56 4.48 21.88
N GLY A 201 -11.16 4.73 23.05
CA GLY A 201 -12.17 5.77 23.24
C GLY A 201 -11.62 7.19 23.20
N SER A 202 -10.33 7.40 23.39
CA SER A 202 -9.69 8.72 23.50
C SER A 202 -9.07 9.24 22.21
N SER A 203 -8.86 8.38 21.19
CA SER A 203 -8.11 8.77 20.01
C SER A 203 -8.86 8.47 18.68
N PRO A 204 -8.94 9.46 17.77
CA PRO A 204 -9.57 9.28 16.46
C PRO A 204 -8.85 8.26 15.56
N LEU A 205 -7.61 7.87 15.87
CA LEU A 205 -6.87 6.86 15.12
C LEU A 205 -7.58 5.50 15.09
N TYR A 206 -8.39 5.21 16.11
CA TYR A 206 -9.12 3.94 16.23
C TYR A 206 -10.59 4.03 15.77
N ALA A 207 -11.03 5.17 15.26
CA ALA A 207 -12.43 5.38 14.87
C ALA A 207 -12.96 4.39 13.82
N ALA A 208 -12.06 3.83 12.98
CA ALA A 208 -12.41 2.83 11.97
C ALA A 208 -12.27 1.38 12.49
N GLY A 209 -11.93 1.19 13.76
CA GLY A 209 -11.72 -0.11 14.40
C GLY A 209 -10.35 -0.22 15.06
N ALA A 210 -10.27 -1.03 16.09
CA ALA A 210 -9.07 -1.30 16.87
C ALA A 210 -8.87 -2.80 17.05
N LEU A 211 -7.60 -3.23 17.04
CA LEU A 211 -7.19 -4.61 17.26
C LEU A 211 -6.44 -4.74 18.58
N ALA A 212 -6.63 -5.87 19.23
CA ALA A 212 -5.78 -6.35 20.29
C ALA A 212 -4.97 -7.56 19.82
N GLU A 213 -3.68 -7.58 20.16
CA GLU A 213 -2.75 -8.67 19.89
C GLU A 213 -1.93 -9.00 21.15
N PRO A 214 -1.40 -10.22 21.30
CA PRO A 214 -0.46 -10.53 22.38
C PRO A 214 0.82 -9.73 22.18
N PHE A 215 1.44 -9.28 23.26
CA PHE A 215 2.81 -8.80 23.23
C PHE A 215 3.78 -9.97 23.12
N LEU A 216 4.39 -10.14 21.97
CA LEU A 216 5.34 -11.22 21.68
C LEU A 216 6.73 -10.87 22.23
N LYS A 217 6.94 -11.13 23.52
CA LYS A 217 8.22 -10.83 24.20
C LYS A 217 9.37 -11.65 23.62
N GLY A 218 10.45 -10.97 23.23
CA GLY A 218 11.64 -11.60 22.65
C GLY A 218 11.57 -11.84 21.14
N TRP A 219 10.42 -11.56 20.50
CA TRP A 219 10.28 -11.63 19.06
C TRP A 219 10.84 -10.36 18.39
N TYR A 220 11.28 -10.51 17.14
CA TYR A 220 11.79 -9.41 16.33
C TYR A 220 11.22 -9.45 14.92
N ASP A 221 11.18 -8.27 14.29
CA ASP A 221 10.64 -8.09 12.96
C ASP A 221 11.62 -8.59 11.91
N ILE A 222 11.09 -9.22 10.86
CA ILE A 222 11.78 -9.57 9.63
C ILE A 222 10.88 -9.30 8.45
N ASN A 223 11.45 -8.81 7.36
CA ASN A 223 10.71 -8.38 6.17
C ASN A 223 11.23 -9.07 4.94
N ILE A 224 10.35 -9.29 3.96
CA ILE A 224 10.71 -9.79 2.64
C ILE A 224 9.85 -9.10 1.59
N ALA A 225 10.48 -8.63 0.51
CA ALA A 225 9.72 -8.10 -0.62
C ALA A 225 9.35 -9.20 -1.61
N VAL A 226 8.18 -9.03 -2.20
CA VAL A 226 7.65 -9.87 -3.27
C VAL A 226 7.39 -8.97 -4.46
N ARG A 227 7.87 -9.34 -5.65
CA ARG A 227 7.43 -8.77 -6.92
C ARG A 227 6.73 -9.83 -7.75
N ALA A 228 5.62 -9.46 -8.38
CA ALA A 228 4.75 -10.42 -9.06
C ALA A 228 5.03 -10.58 -10.56
N TRP A 229 5.78 -9.66 -11.17
CA TRP A 229 6.03 -9.60 -12.61
C TRP A 229 7.52 -9.38 -12.94
N PRO A 230 8.04 -9.98 -14.05
CA PRO A 230 7.37 -10.89 -15.00
C PRO A 230 7.10 -12.29 -14.42
N GLU A 231 7.76 -12.63 -13.36
CA GLU A 231 7.60 -13.85 -12.57
C GLU A 231 7.63 -13.50 -11.08
N CYS A 232 7.03 -14.34 -10.26
CA CYS A 232 7.04 -14.13 -8.81
C CYS A 232 8.46 -14.33 -8.27
N GLN A 233 9.05 -13.27 -7.72
CA GLN A 233 10.37 -13.27 -7.11
C GLN A 233 10.32 -12.71 -5.70
N LEU A 234 11.21 -13.20 -4.85
CA LEU A 234 11.38 -12.77 -3.46
C LEU A 234 12.75 -12.14 -3.28
N SER A 235 12.81 -11.07 -2.50
CA SER A 235 14.08 -10.47 -2.07
C SER A 235 14.77 -11.32 -1.00
N PRO A 236 16.03 -11.03 -0.64
CA PRO A 236 16.58 -11.45 0.64
C PRO A 236 15.70 -10.97 1.81
N ILE A 237 15.76 -11.72 2.92
CA ILE A 237 15.07 -11.36 4.14
C ILE A 237 15.86 -10.25 4.84
N GLU A 238 15.19 -9.19 5.24
CA GLU A 238 15.70 -8.09 6.05
C GLU A 238 15.33 -8.28 7.50
N ARG A 239 16.21 -7.88 8.41
CA ARG A 239 15.92 -7.64 9.80
C ARG A 239 16.11 -6.16 10.12
N PRO A 240 15.04 -5.37 10.30
CA PRO A 240 15.17 -3.99 10.75
C PRO A 240 15.70 -3.98 12.20
N ILE A 241 16.60 -3.03 12.49
CA ILE A 241 17.21 -2.89 13.80
C ILE A 241 16.48 -1.80 14.58
N ARG A 242 15.88 -2.16 15.71
CA ARG A 242 15.24 -1.22 16.64
C ARG A 242 16.33 -0.40 17.36
N ARG A 243 16.15 0.90 17.45
CA ARG A 243 17.05 1.79 18.18
C ARG A 243 16.74 1.81 19.67
N SER A 244 15.46 1.72 20.03
CA SER A 244 15.00 1.75 21.42
C SER A 244 13.59 1.15 21.55
N GLY A 245 13.25 0.72 22.78
CA GLY A 245 11.91 0.26 23.11
C GLY A 245 11.55 -1.16 22.64
N PRO A 246 10.36 -1.64 23.04
CA PRO A 246 9.89 -2.98 22.72
C PRO A 246 9.28 -3.12 21.33
N LEU A 247 8.92 -2.01 20.67
CA LEU A 247 8.24 -1.96 19.38
C LEU A 247 9.06 -1.18 18.36
N LEU A 248 8.91 -1.53 17.06
CA LEU A 248 9.52 -0.80 15.96
C LEU A 248 8.74 0.50 15.74
N SER A 249 9.39 1.63 16.02
CA SER A 249 8.77 2.97 15.94
C SER A 249 8.79 3.55 14.53
N TYR A 250 8.05 4.66 14.34
CA TYR A 250 8.14 5.47 13.12
C TYR A 250 9.58 5.99 12.88
N GLU A 251 10.26 6.42 13.95
CA GLU A 251 11.62 6.96 13.92
C GLU A 251 12.67 5.88 13.58
N ASP A 252 12.39 4.60 13.89
CA ASP A 252 13.24 3.49 13.46
C ASP A 252 13.14 3.24 11.95
N LYS A 253 11.98 3.53 11.35
CA LYS A 253 11.70 3.30 9.92
C LYS A 253 12.20 4.43 9.03
N TYR A 254 12.21 5.67 9.52
CA TYR A 254 12.49 6.86 8.72
C TYR A 254 13.58 7.70 9.38
N VAL A 255 14.77 7.68 8.81
CA VAL A 255 15.90 8.50 9.26
C VAL A 255 15.83 9.87 8.56
N PRO A 256 15.94 10.99 9.27
CA PRO A 256 16.05 12.30 8.64
C PRO A 256 17.14 12.31 7.56
N ASP A 257 16.86 12.93 6.42
CA ASP A 257 17.72 13.08 5.25
C ASP A 257 18.06 11.78 4.46
N GLU A 258 17.91 10.60 5.05
CA GLU A 258 18.23 9.31 4.42
C GLU A 258 17.00 8.43 4.16
N GLY A 259 15.86 8.77 4.75
CA GLY A 259 14.60 8.02 4.62
C GLY A 259 14.74 6.55 5.05
N MET A 260 14.03 5.66 4.38
CA MET A 260 14.10 4.22 4.65
C MET A 260 15.47 3.60 4.31
N ALA A 261 16.23 4.19 3.39
CA ALA A 261 17.55 3.66 3.00
C ALA A 261 18.56 3.78 4.14
N GLY A 262 18.47 4.82 4.97
CA GLY A 262 19.34 5.05 6.12
C GLY A 262 18.94 4.31 7.40
N ALA A 263 17.78 3.65 7.45
CA ALA A 263 17.37 2.89 8.62
C ALA A 263 18.33 1.70 8.85
N ALA A 264 18.75 1.52 10.11
CA ALA A 264 19.67 0.43 10.50
C ALA A 264 18.98 -0.93 10.22
N ARG A 265 19.71 -1.82 9.54
CA ARG A 265 19.20 -3.13 9.15
C ARG A 265 20.30 -4.17 8.97
N GLU A 266 19.90 -5.42 9.07
CA GLU A 266 20.71 -6.56 8.66
C GLU A 266 20.09 -7.12 7.36
N LEU A 267 20.84 -7.11 6.28
CA LEU A 267 20.37 -7.55 4.94
C LEU A 267 21.51 -8.24 4.18
N PRO A 268 21.47 -9.54 3.91
CA PRO A 268 20.48 -10.50 4.40
C PRO A 268 20.50 -10.67 5.91
N ALA A 269 19.32 -10.96 6.51
CA ALA A 269 19.20 -11.25 7.93
C ALA A 269 19.90 -12.57 8.30
N SER A 270 20.60 -12.59 9.42
CA SER A 270 21.17 -13.82 10.00
C SER A 270 20.08 -14.65 10.67
N LEU A 271 19.57 -15.63 9.95
CA LEU A 271 18.51 -16.54 10.39
C LEU A 271 18.96 -17.99 10.29
N THR A 272 18.33 -18.88 11.08
CA THR A 272 18.52 -20.32 10.87
C THR A 272 17.96 -20.71 9.49
N PRO A 273 18.51 -21.74 8.83
CA PRO A 273 18.00 -22.22 7.54
C PRO A 273 16.51 -22.56 7.57
N GLU A 274 16.02 -23.09 8.69
CA GLU A 274 14.63 -23.49 8.91
C GLU A 274 13.70 -22.26 8.92
N VAL A 275 14.06 -21.21 9.66
CA VAL A 275 13.31 -19.96 9.72
C VAL A 275 13.31 -19.29 8.33
N ALA A 276 14.46 -19.16 7.68
CA ALA A 276 14.57 -18.56 6.35
C ALA A 276 13.70 -19.31 5.32
N LYS A 277 13.75 -20.64 5.32
CA LYS A 277 12.92 -21.47 4.44
C LYS A 277 11.42 -21.28 4.72
N THR A 278 11.03 -21.18 5.99
CA THR A 278 9.64 -20.95 6.39
C THR A 278 9.15 -19.61 5.88
N VAL A 279 9.91 -18.53 6.08
CA VAL A 279 9.56 -17.17 5.60
C VAL A 279 9.40 -17.16 4.07
N ILE A 280 10.34 -17.73 3.32
CA ILE A 280 10.31 -17.80 1.85
C ILE A 280 9.06 -18.56 1.38
N SER A 281 8.78 -19.73 1.98
CA SER A 281 7.61 -20.52 1.64
C SER A 281 6.31 -19.79 1.93
N GLN A 282 6.19 -19.21 3.14
CA GLN A 282 5.00 -18.45 3.55
C GLN A 282 4.80 -17.21 2.69
N ALA A 283 5.86 -16.48 2.35
CA ALA A 283 5.78 -15.31 1.48
C ALA A 283 5.24 -15.67 0.09
N SER A 284 5.69 -16.78 -0.48
CA SER A 284 5.17 -17.27 -1.78
C SER A 284 3.68 -17.65 -1.71
N VAL A 285 3.26 -18.30 -0.63
CA VAL A 285 1.87 -18.68 -0.40
C VAL A 285 0.99 -17.44 -0.25
N ILE A 286 1.42 -16.47 0.56
CA ILE A 286 0.68 -15.21 0.76
C ILE A 286 0.59 -14.43 -0.55
N ALA A 287 1.68 -14.35 -1.32
CA ALA A 287 1.68 -13.63 -2.60
C ALA A 287 0.60 -14.14 -3.54
N ALA A 288 0.43 -15.47 -3.59
CA ALA A 288 -0.63 -16.09 -4.39
C ALA A 288 -2.02 -15.86 -3.78
N ALA A 289 -2.19 -16.07 -2.45
CA ALA A 289 -3.48 -15.95 -1.78
C ALA A 289 -4.04 -14.53 -1.76
N ALA A 290 -3.16 -13.52 -1.59
CA ALA A 290 -3.50 -12.11 -1.63
C ALA A 290 -3.53 -11.53 -3.06
N ALA A 291 -3.30 -12.34 -4.09
CA ALA A 291 -3.23 -11.93 -5.49
C ALA A 291 -2.34 -10.68 -5.69
N VAL A 292 -1.13 -10.74 -5.16
CA VAL A 292 -0.17 -9.62 -5.22
C VAL A 292 0.06 -9.21 -6.67
N ARG A 293 -0.03 -7.91 -6.92
CA ARG A 293 0.39 -7.22 -8.13
C ARG A 293 1.46 -6.19 -7.78
N GLY A 294 2.33 -5.92 -8.71
CA GLY A 294 3.44 -5.00 -8.51
C GLY A 294 4.47 -5.55 -7.53
N VAL A 295 4.83 -4.73 -6.57
CA VAL A 295 5.74 -5.07 -5.48
C VAL A 295 5.03 -4.88 -4.15
N ALA A 296 5.15 -5.87 -3.26
CA ALA A 296 4.67 -5.79 -1.88
C ALA A 296 5.80 -6.14 -0.91
N ARG A 297 5.70 -5.69 0.34
CA ARG A 297 6.56 -6.15 1.43
C ARG A 297 5.70 -6.88 2.46
N LEU A 298 6.11 -8.08 2.79
CA LEU A 298 5.53 -8.88 3.85
C LEU A 298 6.38 -8.71 5.10
N ASP A 299 5.72 -8.32 6.17
CA ASP A 299 6.32 -8.12 7.48
C ASP A 299 5.95 -9.31 8.36
N PHE A 300 6.95 -9.99 8.89
CA PHE A 300 6.82 -11.14 9.78
C PHE A 300 7.46 -10.82 11.14
N MET A 301 7.11 -11.63 12.13
CA MET A 301 7.84 -11.70 13.40
C MET A 301 8.36 -13.12 13.63
N THR A 302 9.50 -13.22 14.32
CA THR A 302 10.12 -14.50 14.72
C THR A 302 10.77 -14.41 16.07
N ASP A 303 10.79 -15.55 16.79
CA ASP A 303 11.59 -15.75 18.01
C ASP A 303 12.91 -16.49 17.73
N GLY A 304 13.23 -16.72 16.44
CA GLY A 304 14.37 -17.51 15.98
C GLY A 304 14.06 -18.98 15.73
N ALA A 305 12.84 -19.44 16.04
CA ALA A 305 12.34 -20.80 15.75
C ALA A 305 10.98 -20.76 15.06
N ASN A 306 10.06 -19.96 15.57
CA ASN A 306 8.71 -19.81 15.03
C ASN A 306 8.60 -18.54 14.18
N VAL A 307 7.67 -18.54 13.23
CA VAL A 307 7.41 -17.42 12.31
C VAL A 307 5.92 -17.13 12.28
N LEU A 308 5.55 -15.87 12.45
CA LEU A 308 4.18 -15.39 12.32
C LEU A 308 4.13 -14.23 11.33
N VAL A 309 3.17 -14.24 10.39
CA VAL A 309 2.97 -13.08 9.52
C VAL A 309 2.24 -11.99 10.30
N ASN A 310 2.71 -10.76 10.14
CA ASN A 310 2.11 -9.57 10.74
C ASN A 310 1.20 -8.84 9.76
N GLU A 311 1.77 -8.32 8.67
CA GLU A 311 1.02 -7.50 7.69
C GLU A 311 1.66 -7.56 6.30
N ILE A 312 0.94 -7.04 5.32
CA ILE A 312 1.40 -6.82 3.95
C ILE A 312 1.31 -5.34 3.62
N ASN A 313 2.40 -4.76 3.12
CA ASN A 313 2.45 -3.42 2.56
C ASN A 313 2.40 -3.55 1.05
N THR A 314 1.29 -3.19 0.44
CA THR A 314 1.04 -3.39 -1.00
C THR A 314 1.65 -2.30 -1.88
N ILE A 315 2.06 -1.18 -1.28
CA ILE A 315 2.88 -0.11 -1.87
C ILE A 315 3.96 0.25 -0.83
N PRO A 316 5.01 -0.57 -0.69
CA PRO A 316 6.00 -0.37 0.36
C PRO A 316 6.85 0.89 0.13
N GLY A 317 7.36 1.49 1.20
CA GLY A 317 8.21 2.67 1.14
C GLY A 317 9.37 2.49 0.17
N SER A 318 9.65 3.52 -0.63
CA SER A 318 10.61 3.49 -1.76
C SER A 318 10.40 2.29 -2.70
N LEU A 319 9.16 1.76 -2.79
CA LEU A 319 8.79 0.55 -3.53
C LEU A 319 9.69 -0.66 -3.20
N ALA A 320 10.17 -0.75 -1.94
CA ALA A 320 11.08 -1.78 -1.43
C ALA A 320 12.36 -1.96 -2.27
N ARG A 321 12.78 -0.97 -3.06
CA ARG A 321 13.95 -1.08 -3.97
C ARG A 321 15.23 -1.49 -3.27
N TYR A 322 15.38 -1.14 -2.00
CA TYR A 322 16.57 -1.40 -1.19
C TYR A 322 16.72 -2.87 -0.79
N LEU A 323 15.69 -3.69 -0.94
CA LEU A 323 15.72 -5.12 -0.62
C LEU A 323 16.26 -5.98 -1.78
N TRP A 324 16.30 -5.47 -3.01
CA TRP A 324 16.69 -6.22 -4.20
C TRP A 324 18.19 -6.20 -4.43
N ILE A 325 18.95 -6.85 -3.53
CA ILE A 325 20.42 -6.99 -3.61
C ILE A 325 20.86 -8.38 -4.09
N ALA A 326 19.99 -9.39 -3.98
CA ALA A 326 20.21 -10.76 -4.46
C ALA A 326 18.87 -11.47 -4.72
N PRO A 327 18.36 -11.59 -5.97
CA PRO A 327 18.99 -11.01 -7.16
C PRO A 327 19.03 -9.49 -7.11
N GLU A 328 20.10 -8.90 -7.65
CA GLU A 328 20.14 -7.45 -7.83
C GLU A 328 19.17 -7.04 -8.93
N ILE A 329 18.22 -6.16 -8.57
CA ILE A 329 17.26 -5.61 -9.51
C ILE A 329 17.39 -4.08 -9.48
N PRO A 330 17.98 -3.48 -10.53
CA PRO A 330 18.06 -2.03 -10.63
C PRO A 330 16.68 -1.38 -10.55
N PHE A 331 16.57 -0.25 -9.86
CA PHE A 331 15.27 0.40 -9.63
C PHE A 331 14.54 0.74 -10.93
N PHE A 332 15.28 1.17 -11.96
CA PHE A 332 14.69 1.39 -13.28
C PHE A 332 14.05 0.12 -13.85
N ARG A 333 14.73 -1.04 -13.72
CA ARG A 333 14.18 -2.32 -14.18
C ARG A 333 12.90 -2.68 -13.40
N GLN A 334 12.91 -2.47 -12.08
CA GLN A 334 11.71 -2.68 -11.28
C GLN A 334 10.55 -1.79 -11.74
N LEU A 335 10.79 -0.49 -11.97
CA LEU A 335 9.75 0.44 -12.44
C LEU A 335 9.21 0.05 -13.81
N THR A 336 10.07 -0.33 -14.75
CA THR A 336 9.64 -0.76 -16.09
C THR A 336 8.82 -2.05 -16.05
N ASP A 337 9.20 -3.02 -15.20
CA ASP A 337 8.43 -4.25 -15.01
C ASP A 337 7.05 -3.98 -14.39
N LEU A 338 6.96 -3.05 -13.43
CA LEU A 338 5.68 -2.62 -12.85
C LEU A 338 4.77 -1.97 -13.90
N ILE A 339 5.31 -1.11 -14.76
CA ILE A 339 4.57 -0.47 -15.84
C ILE A 339 4.13 -1.53 -16.87
N GLU A 340 4.99 -2.47 -17.23
CA GLU A 340 4.66 -3.56 -18.14
C GLU A 340 3.54 -4.43 -17.58
N GLU A 341 3.57 -4.78 -16.29
CA GLU A 341 2.49 -5.50 -15.64
C GLU A 341 1.18 -4.72 -15.73
N ALA A 342 1.19 -3.41 -15.44
CA ALA A 342 0.01 -2.57 -15.51
C ALA A 342 -0.65 -2.56 -16.90
N LEU A 343 0.17 -2.59 -17.95
CA LEU A 343 -0.29 -2.60 -19.34
C LEU A 343 -0.76 -3.96 -19.84
N THR A 344 -0.18 -5.05 -19.33
CA THR A 344 -0.45 -6.42 -19.80
C THR A 344 -1.43 -7.18 -18.93
N ARG A 345 -1.51 -6.83 -17.65
CA ARG A 345 -2.42 -7.42 -16.66
C ARG A 345 -3.30 -6.33 -16.03
N PRO A 346 -4.23 -5.75 -16.79
CA PRO A 346 -5.10 -4.69 -16.27
C PRO A 346 -5.92 -5.21 -15.08
N ALA A 347 -6.32 -4.30 -14.19
CA ALA A 347 -7.26 -4.63 -13.14
C ALA A 347 -8.61 -5.06 -13.72
N TYR A 348 -9.39 -5.80 -12.91
CA TYR A 348 -10.71 -6.26 -13.31
C TYR A 348 -11.59 -5.11 -13.78
N GLN A 349 -12.16 -5.26 -14.99
CA GLN A 349 -13.14 -4.34 -15.55
C GLN A 349 -14.49 -5.05 -15.65
N PRO A 350 -15.56 -4.52 -15.03
CA PRO A 350 -16.89 -5.10 -15.15
C PRO A 350 -17.38 -4.99 -16.59
N VAL A 351 -18.08 -6.02 -17.05
CA VAL A 351 -18.73 -6.03 -18.36
C VAL A 351 -20.23 -5.86 -18.21
N CYS A 352 -20.86 -5.09 -19.09
CA CYS A 352 -22.31 -4.88 -19.11
C CYS A 352 -23.06 -6.05 -19.77
N ALA A 353 -22.59 -7.27 -19.63
CA ALA A 353 -23.29 -8.44 -20.17
C ALA A 353 -24.65 -8.60 -19.46
N GLY A 354 -25.72 -8.73 -20.25
CA GLY A 354 -27.08 -8.85 -19.73
C GLY A 354 -27.80 -7.51 -19.46
N ALA A 355 -27.12 -6.37 -19.54
CA ALA A 355 -27.75 -5.05 -19.43
C ALA A 355 -28.31 -4.58 -20.81
N ASP A 356 -29.08 -5.46 -21.47
CA ASP A 356 -29.62 -5.25 -22.84
C ASP A 356 -31.00 -4.55 -22.88
N GLY A 357 -31.50 -4.15 -21.74
CA GLY A 357 -32.79 -3.47 -21.56
C GLY A 357 -34.02 -4.39 -21.70
N ARG A 358 -33.87 -5.71 -21.88
CA ARG A 358 -35.01 -6.65 -21.97
C ARG A 358 -35.87 -6.61 -20.71
N LEU A 359 -35.23 -6.65 -19.53
CA LEU A 359 -35.92 -6.56 -18.25
C LEU A 359 -36.72 -5.25 -18.10
N LEU A 360 -36.16 -4.13 -18.57
CA LEU A 360 -36.83 -2.83 -18.50
C LEU A 360 -38.02 -2.78 -19.49
N ARG A 361 -37.89 -3.38 -20.67
CA ARG A 361 -39.00 -3.46 -21.64
C ARG A 361 -40.15 -4.34 -21.18
N SER A 362 -39.86 -5.40 -20.39
CA SER A 362 -40.86 -6.29 -19.83
C SER A 362 -41.51 -5.76 -18.53
N ALA A 363 -40.98 -4.69 -17.94
CA ALA A 363 -41.49 -4.08 -16.73
C ALA A 363 -42.56 -3.03 -17.09
N ALA A 364 -43.84 -3.44 -17.20
CA ALA A 364 -44.95 -2.55 -17.53
C ALA A 364 -45.18 -1.47 -16.43
N SER A 365 -44.86 -1.77 -15.16
CA SER A 365 -44.97 -0.83 -14.02
C SER A 365 -44.06 -1.24 -12.90
N VAL A 366 -43.39 -0.26 -12.27
CA VAL A 366 -42.61 -0.49 -11.04
C VAL A 366 -43.53 -0.89 -9.87
N ALA A 367 -44.74 -0.29 -9.79
CA ALA A 367 -45.74 -0.60 -8.77
C ALA A 367 -46.19 -2.07 -8.83
N ALA A 368 -46.32 -2.66 -10.01
CA ALA A 368 -46.70 -4.06 -10.18
C ALA A 368 -45.59 -5.05 -9.76
N LYS A 369 -44.35 -4.57 -9.51
CA LYS A 369 -43.23 -5.38 -9.01
C LYS A 369 -43.02 -5.25 -7.49
N LEU A 370 -43.73 -4.32 -6.86
CA LEU A 370 -43.69 -4.08 -5.42
C LEU A 370 -44.87 -4.76 -4.70
N ALA A 371 -45.85 -5.26 -5.46
CA ALA A 371 -46.95 -6.08 -4.97
C ALA A 371 -46.59 -7.57 -5.00
#